data_91500ac2fa3e6918203dd64af12f6f16
#
_entry.id   91500ac2fa3e6918203dd64af12f6f16
#
_cell.length_a   1.000
_cell.length_b   1.000
_cell.length_c   1.000
_cell.angle_alpha   90.00
_cell.angle_beta   90.00
_cell.angle_gamma   90.00
#
_symmetry.space_group_name_H-M   'P 1'
#
loop_
_entity.id
_entity.type
_entity.pdbx_description
1 polymer ?
#
loop_
_entity_poly.entity_id
_entity_poly.type
_entity_poly.pdbx_seq_one_letter_code
_entity_poly.pdbx_strand_id
1 'polypeptide(L)'
;MINRRDWLRNSATLLGSMLLPIPEIDSRTSTQLLDFGDNTPIKISQNENPYGPSPLAIKAMTEQLTKGNRYALPLITDFKKAVAQHHALKDNQVLVGCGSSEILALSTFMAAERGKGTLVAADPTFRIWLKPAERVGLDVVWIPLDKKMGHDLDRMSAAVTDKTRFIYICNPNNPTGTVINDVDLRNFIKKHAPTAYIVVDEAYTEYADAPSVSDLISEFPNLIVAKTFSKIYGMAGLRVGYALAQEATITLMSKYQAWANAGVSNVSVAAALAGLSDKAHCDKAKMGNEKVRLFTEGVLKERSLEYVPSVTNFMFFNVHHLNFDFAAEMAKHNVLLRNWEAAGKKYARVSLGTMEEMQVFAESLRKIA
;
A
#
# COMPACT_ATOMS: atom_id res chain seq x y z
N MET A 1 -40.46 31.43 21.51
CA MET A 1 -39.40 30.91 22.42
C MET A 1 -39.99 29.70 23.14
N ILE A 2 -39.45 28.51 22.82
CA ILE A 2 -39.84 27.27 23.50
C ILE A 2 -39.24 27.30 24.91
N ASN A 3 -40.06 27.19 25.95
CA ASN A 3 -39.55 27.27 27.30
C ASN A 3 -38.92 25.91 27.72
N ARG A 4 -38.02 25.98 28.70
CA ARG A 4 -37.18 24.85 29.15
C ARG A 4 -38.03 23.61 29.65
N ARG A 5 -39.25 23.88 30.07
CA ARG A 5 -40.19 22.87 30.56
C ARG A 5 -40.84 22.07 29.43
N ASP A 6 -41.15 22.73 28.31
CA ASP A 6 -41.74 22.09 27.12
C ASP A 6 -40.68 21.26 26.37
N TRP A 7 -39.41 21.70 26.40
CA TRP A 7 -38.29 20.94 25.86
C TRP A 7 -38.09 19.62 26.65
N LEU A 8 -38.09 19.68 27.98
CA LEU A 8 -37.95 18.49 28.84
C LEU A 8 -39.14 17.51 28.72
N ARG A 9 -40.36 18.01 28.55
CA ARG A 9 -41.53 17.15 28.34
C ARG A 9 -41.47 16.41 27.01
N ASN A 10 -41.09 17.08 25.94
CA ASN A 10 -40.95 16.46 24.61
C ASN A 10 -39.74 15.50 24.53
N SER A 11 -38.68 15.73 25.28
CA SER A 11 -37.56 14.80 25.40
C SER A 11 -37.89 13.53 26.16
N ALA A 12 -38.73 13.60 27.18
CA ALA A 12 -39.16 12.43 27.95
C ALA A 12 -40.10 11.51 27.15
N THR A 13 -40.90 12.04 26.23
CA THR A 13 -41.78 11.27 25.36
C THR A 13 -41.01 10.54 24.26
N LEU A 14 -39.84 11.07 23.82
CA LEU A 14 -38.95 10.42 22.85
C LEU A 14 -38.12 9.28 23.47
N LEU A 15 -37.79 9.34 24.75
CA LEU A 15 -37.03 8.29 25.45
C LEU A 15 -37.87 7.05 25.78
N GLY A 16 -39.21 7.18 25.86
CA GLY A 16 -40.11 6.05 26.13
C GLY A 16 -40.36 5.12 24.94
N SER A 17 -40.04 5.54 23.72
CA SER A 17 -40.28 4.75 22.50
C SER A 17 -39.05 4.05 21.92
N MET A 18 -37.86 4.13 22.57
CA MET A 18 -36.62 3.52 22.11
C MET A 18 -36.13 2.31 22.92
N LEU A 19 -37.04 1.63 23.62
CA LEU A 19 -36.75 0.26 24.09
C LEU A 19 -37.18 -0.75 23.01
N LEU A 20 -36.63 -0.63 21.83
CA LEU A 20 -36.58 -1.75 20.90
C LEU A 20 -35.54 -2.73 21.44
N PRO A 21 -35.83 -4.03 21.54
CA PRO A 21 -34.83 -5.02 21.88
C PRO A 21 -33.71 -4.91 20.85
N ILE A 22 -32.49 -4.75 21.32
CA ILE A 22 -31.30 -4.88 20.45
C ILE A 22 -31.37 -6.31 19.90
N PRO A 23 -31.54 -6.52 18.60
CA PRO A 23 -31.54 -7.88 18.08
C PRO A 23 -30.19 -8.51 18.45
N GLU A 24 -30.22 -9.68 19.08
CA GLU A 24 -29.03 -10.50 19.23
C GLU A 24 -28.42 -10.65 17.84
N ILE A 25 -27.21 -10.15 17.67
CA ILE A 25 -26.44 -10.36 16.43
C ILE A 25 -26.12 -11.85 16.43
N ASP A 26 -26.92 -12.62 15.68
CA ASP A 26 -26.64 -14.03 15.45
C ASP A 26 -25.24 -14.13 14.84
N SER A 27 -24.32 -14.73 15.59
CA SER A 27 -22.94 -14.99 15.16
C SER A 27 -22.85 -15.94 13.95
N ARG A 28 -23.99 -16.37 13.43
CA ARG A 28 -24.14 -17.15 12.20
C ARG A 28 -24.44 -16.30 10.97
N THR A 29 -24.45 -14.98 11.07
CA THR A 29 -24.42 -14.16 9.87
C THR A 29 -23.06 -14.40 9.20
N SER A 30 -23.00 -15.56 8.51
CA SER A 30 -22.09 -15.74 7.40
C SER A 30 -22.02 -14.40 6.69
N THR A 31 -20.82 -13.94 6.38
CA THR A 31 -20.51 -12.89 5.45
C THR A 31 -21.36 -13.07 4.19
N GLN A 32 -22.63 -12.69 4.21
CA GLN A 32 -23.27 -12.24 3.01
C GLN A 32 -22.47 -11.00 2.65
N LEU A 33 -21.48 -11.22 1.79
CA LEU A 33 -20.97 -10.19 0.90
C LEU A 33 -22.24 -9.47 0.45
N LEU A 34 -22.37 -8.20 0.80
CA LEU A 34 -23.48 -7.38 0.36
C LEU A 34 -23.61 -7.66 -1.13
N ASP A 35 -24.66 -8.37 -1.50
CA ASP A 35 -25.01 -8.62 -2.88
C ASP A 35 -25.43 -7.28 -3.48
N PHE A 36 -24.46 -6.61 -4.05
CA PHE A 36 -24.66 -5.35 -4.76
C PHE A 36 -25.20 -5.66 -6.14
N GLY A 37 -26.22 -6.46 -6.28
CA GLY A 37 -26.93 -6.77 -7.52
C GLY A 37 -26.05 -6.90 -8.79
N ASP A 38 -26.51 -7.54 -9.83
CA ASP A 38 -25.79 -7.87 -11.07
C ASP A 38 -25.09 -6.70 -11.83
N ASN A 39 -25.14 -5.48 -11.29
CA ASN A 39 -24.60 -4.26 -11.93
C ASN A 39 -23.47 -3.55 -11.11
N THR A 40 -22.92 -4.18 -10.08
CA THR A 40 -21.83 -3.55 -9.32
C THR A 40 -20.52 -3.56 -10.11
N PRO A 41 -19.90 -2.40 -10.36
CA PRO A 41 -18.65 -2.35 -11.10
C PRO A 41 -17.53 -3.12 -10.40
N ILE A 42 -16.77 -3.90 -11.16
CA ILE A 42 -15.56 -4.58 -10.69
C ILE A 42 -14.46 -3.54 -10.49
N LYS A 43 -13.95 -3.44 -9.27
CA LYS A 43 -12.93 -2.46 -8.89
C LYS A 43 -11.53 -3.09 -8.87
N ILE A 44 -10.88 -3.14 -10.02
CA ILE A 44 -9.52 -3.65 -10.20
C ILE A 44 -8.52 -2.52 -10.51
N SER A 45 -8.59 -1.43 -9.75
CA SER A 45 -7.85 -0.19 -10.00
C SER A 45 -6.85 0.21 -8.91
N GLN A 46 -6.90 -0.39 -7.71
CA GLN A 46 -6.16 0.10 -6.53
C GLN A 46 -5.16 -0.90 -5.93
N ASN A 47 -4.91 -2.01 -6.64
CA ASN A 47 -3.99 -3.07 -6.18
C ASN A 47 -4.38 -3.60 -4.80
N GLU A 48 -5.67 -3.78 -4.57
CA GLU A 48 -6.20 -4.40 -3.36
C GLU A 48 -6.07 -5.92 -3.46
N ASN A 49 -6.01 -6.61 -2.32
CA ASN A 49 -6.07 -8.06 -2.29
C ASN A 49 -7.55 -8.49 -2.28
N PRO A 50 -8.04 -9.19 -3.31
CA PRO A 50 -9.45 -9.53 -3.42
C PRO A 50 -9.92 -10.55 -2.37
N TYR A 51 -8.99 -11.23 -1.70
CA TYR A 51 -9.32 -12.23 -0.67
C TYR A 51 -9.58 -11.62 0.71
N GLY A 52 -9.31 -10.31 0.87
CA GLY A 52 -9.51 -9.60 2.15
C GLY A 52 -8.54 -10.03 3.26
N PRO A 53 -8.81 -9.59 4.51
CA PRO A 53 -8.03 -9.96 5.69
C PRO A 53 -8.21 -11.44 6.05
N SER A 54 -7.22 -12.02 6.74
CA SER A 54 -7.30 -13.40 7.20
C SER A 54 -8.41 -13.60 8.26
N PRO A 55 -8.94 -14.83 8.43
CA PRO A 55 -9.87 -15.13 9.50
C PRO A 55 -9.35 -14.78 10.90
N LEU A 56 -8.04 -14.95 11.14
CA LEU A 56 -7.39 -14.54 12.40
C LEU A 56 -7.42 -13.02 12.58
N ALA A 57 -7.15 -12.27 11.51
CA ALA A 57 -7.23 -10.82 11.55
C ALA A 57 -8.67 -10.33 11.78
N ILE A 58 -9.67 -10.93 11.13
CA ILE A 58 -11.09 -10.61 11.31
C ILE A 58 -11.51 -10.87 12.78
N LYS A 59 -11.13 -12.02 13.34
CA LYS A 59 -11.38 -12.34 14.74
C LYS A 59 -10.77 -11.30 15.68
N ALA A 60 -9.50 -10.97 15.48
CA ALA A 60 -8.79 -9.97 16.28
C ALA A 60 -9.44 -8.59 16.20
N MET A 61 -9.89 -8.15 15.01
CA MET A 61 -10.69 -6.93 14.84
C MET A 61 -11.96 -6.94 15.67
N THR A 62 -12.74 -8.01 15.57
CA THR A 62 -14.03 -8.15 16.26
C THR A 62 -13.86 -8.05 17.77
N GLU A 63 -12.84 -8.66 18.34
CA GLU A 63 -12.52 -8.61 19.77
C GLU A 63 -12.12 -7.20 20.26
N GLN A 64 -11.72 -6.30 19.36
CA GLN A 64 -11.36 -4.92 19.70
C GLN A 64 -12.51 -3.92 19.53
N LEU A 65 -13.61 -4.26 18.87
CA LEU A 65 -14.71 -3.33 18.61
C LEU A 65 -15.26 -2.70 19.90
N THR A 66 -15.43 -3.49 20.94
CA THR A 66 -15.94 -3.01 22.25
C THR A 66 -14.93 -2.17 23.05
N LYS A 67 -13.66 -2.13 22.61
CA LYS A 67 -12.56 -1.40 23.27
C LYS A 67 -12.21 -0.10 22.56
N GLY A 68 -13.03 0.33 21.59
CA GLY A 68 -12.79 1.55 20.80
C GLY A 68 -12.76 2.85 21.62
N ASN A 69 -13.19 2.83 22.88
CA ASN A 69 -13.08 3.96 23.82
C ASN A 69 -11.68 4.09 24.47
N ARG A 70 -10.72 3.24 24.13
CA ARG A 70 -9.36 3.24 24.71
C ARG A 70 -8.32 3.42 23.61
N TYR A 71 -7.22 4.09 23.94
CA TYR A 71 -6.08 4.19 23.03
C TYR A 71 -5.35 2.85 22.87
N ALA A 72 -4.83 2.60 21.68
CA ALA A 72 -4.18 1.35 21.30
C ALA A 72 -2.76 1.13 21.87
N LEU A 73 -2.26 1.97 22.78
CA LEU A 73 -0.85 1.99 23.19
C LEU A 73 -0.26 0.63 23.58
N PRO A 74 -0.93 -0.22 24.39
CA PRO A 74 -0.41 -1.56 24.67
C PRO A 74 -0.28 -2.43 23.40
N LEU A 75 -1.32 -2.44 22.55
CA LEU A 75 -1.31 -3.19 21.29
C LEU A 75 -0.24 -2.70 20.32
N ILE A 76 0.00 -1.38 20.26
CA ILE A 76 1.07 -0.79 19.46
C ILE A 76 2.43 -1.28 19.93
N THR A 77 2.64 -1.35 21.25
CA THR A 77 3.89 -1.89 21.82
C THR A 77 4.11 -3.35 21.42
N ASP A 78 3.08 -4.19 21.53
CA ASP A 78 3.14 -5.59 21.16
C ASP A 78 3.35 -5.77 19.65
N PHE A 79 2.66 -4.94 18.84
CA PHE A 79 2.84 -4.93 17.39
C PHE A 79 4.27 -4.54 16.98
N LYS A 80 4.85 -3.50 17.59
CA LYS A 80 6.25 -3.11 17.35
C LYS A 80 7.22 -4.24 17.67
N LYS A 81 7.04 -4.92 18.81
CA LYS A 81 7.86 -6.09 19.17
C LYS A 81 7.72 -7.21 18.15
N ALA A 82 6.49 -7.53 17.71
CA ALA A 82 6.25 -8.59 16.73
C ALA A 82 6.89 -8.25 15.37
N VAL A 83 6.75 -7.00 14.90
CA VAL A 83 7.41 -6.52 13.66
C VAL A 83 8.93 -6.59 13.81
N ALA A 84 9.49 -6.12 14.92
CA ALA A 84 10.92 -6.16 15.18
C ALA A 84 11.46 -7.60 15.17
N GLN A 85 10.77 -8.52 15.82
CA GLN A 85 11.12 -9.94 15.82
C GLN A 85 11.05 -10.54 14.40
N HIS A 86 10.02 -10.19 13.63
CA HIS A 86 9.85 -10.67 12.24
C HIS A 86 11.02 -10.26 11.34
N HIS A 87 11.63 -9.10 11.58
CA HIS A 87 12.75 -8.56 10.81
C HIS A 87 14.12 -8.69 11.49
N ALA A 88 14.22 -9.42 12.61
CA ALA A 88 15.45 -9.54 13.42
C ALA A 88 16.03 -8.16 13.85
N LEU A 89 15.15 -7.22 14.18
CA LEU A 89 15.45 -5.86 14.63
C LEU A 89 15.01 -5.64 16.08
N LYS A 90 15.23 -4.42 16.61
CA LYS A 90 14.73 -3.96 17.91
C LYS A 90 13.43 -3.18 17.74
N ASP A 91 12.58 -3.15 18.75
CA ASP A 91 11.30 -2.44 18.74
C ASP A 91 11.45 -0.91 18.58
N ASN A 92 12.55 -0.32 19.04
CA ASN A 92 12.90 1.10 18.81
C ASN A 92 13.32 1.40 17.36
N GLN A 93 13.50 0.37 16.52
CA GLN A 93 13.76 0.49 15.07
C GLN A 93 12.49 0.40 14.23
N VAL A 94 11.31 0.43 14.85
CA VAL A 94 10.00 0.35 14.20
C VAL A 94 9.19 1.60 14.48
N LEU A 95 8.66 2.24 13.42
CA LEU A 95 7.67 3.32 13.50
C LEU A 95 6.36 2.86 12.87
N VAL A 96 5.27 2.90 13.63
CA VAL A 96 3.93 2.54 13.14
C VAL A 96 3.24 3.77 12.54
N GLY A 97 2.54 3.58 11.42
CA GLY A 97 1.81 4.67 10.75
C GLY A 97 0.53 4.21 10.07
N CYS A 98 -0.27 5.18 9.63
CA CYS A 98 -1.52 5.00 8.88
C CYS A 98 -1.27 4.53 7.44
N GLY A 99 -0.70 3.33 7.29
CA GLY A 99 -0.20 2.77 6.04
C GLY A 99 1.17 3.33 5.66
N SER A 100 1.82 2.70 4.66
CA SER A 100 3.11 3.19 4.14
C SER A 100 3.03 4.62 3.59
N SER A 101 1.84 5.10 3.23
CA SER A 101 1.64 6.46 2.73
C SER A 101 2.06 7.53 3.75
N GLU A 102 1.76 7.35 5.03
CA GLU A 102 2.23 8.24 6.10
C GLU A 102 3.75 8.13 6.22
N ILE A 103 4.29 6.92 6.23
CA ILE A 103 5.74 6.68 6.32
C ILE A 103 6.50 7.42 5.22
N LEU A 104 6.01 7.35 3.98
CA LEU A 104 6.63 8.05 2.84
C LEU A 104 6.57 9.57 2.99
N ALA A 105 5.46 10.12 3.50
CA ALA A 105 5.35 11.56 3.78
C ALA A 105 6.30 11.99 4.90
N LEU A 106 6.35 11.25 6.01
CA LEU A 106 7.25 11.53 7.14
C LEU A 106 8.72 11.50 6.70
N SER A 107 9.08 10.55 5.83
CA SER A 107 10.45 10.44 5.29
C SER A 107 10.84 11.67 4.48
N THR A 108 9.92 12.25 3.71
CA THR A 108 10.19 13.48 2.95
C THR A 108 10.33 14.69 3.86
N PHE A 109 9.50 14.82 4.90
CA PHE A 109 9.61 15.90 5.88
C PHE A 109 10.94 15.84 6.64
N MET A 110 11.32 14.63 7.08
CA MET A 110 12.61 14.41 7.74
C MET A 110 13.79 14.77 6.83
N ALA A 111 13.76 14.36 5.55
CA ALA A 111 14.84 14.65 4.62
C ALA A 111 15.07 16.14 4.41
N ALA A 112 14.00 16.95 4.50
CA ALA A 112 14.06 18.39 4.37
C ALA A 112 14.75 19.09 5.55
N GLU A 113 14.94 18.43 6.71
CA GLU A 113 15.76 19.01 7.81
C GLU A 113 17.21 19.25 7.38
N ARG A 114 17.68 18.55 6.37
CA ARG A 114 19.01 18.76 5.77
C ARG A 114 19.06 19.98 4.83
N GLY A 115 18.00 20.79 4.79
CA GLY A 115 17.86 21.95 3.92
C GLY A 115 17.34 21.61 2.53
N LYS A 116 17.17 22.64 1.69
CA LYS A 116 16.77 22.50 0.29
C LYS A 116 17.71 21.54 -0.46
N GLY A 117 17.18 20.83 -1.41
CA GLY A 117 17.97 19.90 -2.20
C GLY A 117 17.11 19.06 -3.13
N THR A 118 17.67 17.97 -3.65
CA THR A 118 17.02 17.14 -4.63
C THR A 118 16.51 15.82 -4.03
N LEU A 119 15.46 15.30 -4.65
CA LEU A 119 14.92 13.96 -4.47
C LEU A 119 15.09 13.20 -5.77
N VAL A 120 15.80 12.07 -5.78
CA VAL A 120 15.98 11.21 -6.97
C VAL A 120 14.95 10.09 -6.94
N ALA A 121 14.17 9.94 -8.01
CA ALA A 121 13.17 8.88 -8.15
C ALA A 121 13.01 8.42 -9.59
N ALA A 122 12.60 7.18 -9.80
CA ALA A 122 12.27 6.66 -11.13
C ALA A 122 10.94 7.22 -11.66
N ASP A 123 10.78 7.26 -12.99
CA ASP A 123 9.57 7.65 -13.69
C ASP A 123 9.21 6.62 -14.79
N PRO A 124 8.03 5.96 -14.67
CA PRO A 124 6.99 6.04 -13.64
C PRO A 124 7.31 5.24 -12.36
N THR A 125 6.85 5.77 -11.22
CA THR A 125 6.85 5.08 -9.94
C THR A 125 5.67 5.55 -9.08
N PHE A 126 5.48 4.99 -7.88
CA PHE A 126 4.45 5.44 -6.96
C PHE A 126 4.79 6.82 -6.37
N ARG A 127 3.83 7.77 -6.37
CA ARG A 127 4.12 9.21 -6.17
C ARG A 127 3.38 9.87 -5.00
N ILE A 128 2.94 9.11 -3.99
CA ILE A 128 2.17 9.71 -2.88
C ILE A 128 3.00 10.72 -2.07
N TRP A 129 4.31 10.54 -2.04
CA TRP A 129 5.29 11.42 -1.40
C TRP A 129 5.56 12.73 -2.17
N LEU A 130 5.15 12.84 -3.43
CA LEU A 130 5.49 13.98 -4.30
C LEU A 130 4.99 15.30 -3.72
N LYS A 131 3.69 15.39 -3.36
CA LYS A 131 3.14 16.61 -2.74
C LYS A 131 3.82 16.99 -1.43
N PRO A 132 4.08 16.06 -0.48
CA PRO A 132 4.95 16.34 0.66
C PRO A 132 6.32 16.89 0.27
N ALA A 133 7.02 16.29 -0.70
CA ALA A 133 8.33 16.72 -1.16
C ALA A 133 8.32 18.14 -1.73
N GLU A 134 7.36 18.46 -2.58
CA GLU A 134 7.17 19.81 -3.15
C GLU A 134 6.93 20.86 -2.05
N ARG A 135 6.10 20.54 -1.05
CA ARG A 135 5.79 21.46 0.08
C ARG A 135 7.01 21.82 0.92
N VAL A 136 7.97 20.92 1.03
CA VAL A 136 9.20 21.15 1.80
C VAL A 136 10.38 21.60 0.94
N GLY A 137 10.14 21.85 -0.36
CA GLY A 137 11.14 22.41 -1.27
C GLY A 137 12.23 21.41 -1.68
N LEU A 138 11.87 20.14 -1.83
CA LEU A 138 12.71 19.14 -2.48
C LEU A 138 12.38 19.08 -3.98
N ASP A 139 13.36 19.42 -4.80
CA ASP A 139 13.22 19.33 -6.27
C ASP A 139 13.38 17.87 -6.72
N VAL A 140 12.40 17.37 -7.47
CA VAL A 140 12.43 15.96 -7.92
C VAL A 140 13.23 15.81 -9.21
N VAL A 141 14.24 14.97 -9.17
CA VAL A 141 15.02 14.53 -10.34
C VAL A 141 14.46 13.19 -10.81
N TRP A 142 13.68 13.25 -11.88
CA TRP A 142 13.03 12.08 -12.47
C TRP A 142 13.98 11.31 -13.37
N ILE A 143 14.12 10.02 -13.12
CA ILE A 143 14.98 9.12 -13.91
C ILE A 143 14.08 8.15 -14.69
N PRO A 144 14.08 8.21 -16.03
CA PRO A 144 13.34 7.25 -16.83
C PRO A 144 13.72 5.81 -16.49
N LEU A 145 12.72 4.93 -16.48
CA LEU A 145 12.95 3.49 -16.36
C LEU A 145 13.79 2.96 -17.53
N ASP A 146 14.41 1.81 -17.35
CA ASP A 146 15.14 1.12 -18.39
C ASP A 146 14.21 0.55 -19.49
N LYS A 147 14.80 -0.08 -20.52
CA LYS A 147 14.03 -0.68 -21.63
C LYS A 147 13.10 -1.83 -21.19
N LYS A 148 13.33 -2.43 -20.02
CA LYS A 148 12.51 -3.49 -19.44
C LYS A 148 11.49 -2.96 -18.43
N MET A 149 11.34 -1.63 -18.35
CA MET A 149 10.48 -0.94 -17.38
C MET A 149 10.87 -1.17 -15.91
N GLY A 150 12.16 -1.45 -15.67
CA GLY A 150 12.78 -1.52 -14.35
C GLY A 150 13.49 -0.23 -13.96
N HIS A 151 13.86 -0.10 -12.70
CA HIS A 151 14.70 1.02 -12.23
C HIS A 151 16.08 1.00 -12.91
N ASP A 152 16.47 2.11 -13.52
CA ASP A 152 17.83 2.30 -14.04
C ASP A 152 18.73 2.82 -12.92
N LEU A 153 19.28 1.90 -12.13
CA LEU A 153 20.11 2.25 -10.97
C LEU A 153 21.38 3.00 -11.34
N ASP A 154 21.93 2.77 -12.54
CA ASP A 154 23.12 3.47 -13.01
C ASP A 154 22.82 4.95 -13.26
N ARG A 155 21.70 5.24 -13.96
CA ARG A 155 21.24 6.61 -14.17
C ARG A 155 20.80 7.27 -12.88
N MET A 156 20.11 6.53 -11.99
CA MET A 156 19.76 7.05 -10.65
C MET A 156 21.04 7.41 -9.88
N SER A 157 22.05 6.54 -9.91
CA SER A 157 23.33 6.78 -9.24
C SER A 157 24.08 8.00 -9.81
N ALA A 158 24.06 8.20 -11.14
CA ALA A 158 24.66 9.36 -11.79
C ALA A 158 23.96 10.68 -11.44
N ALA A 159 22.67 10.64 -11.10
CA ALA A 159 21.89 11.80 -10.71
C ALA A 159 22.06 12.20 -9.24
N VAL A 160 22.67 11.35 -8.41
CA VAL A 160 22.95 11.65 -7.00
C VAL A 160 24.11 12.62 -6.90
N THR A 161 23.91 13.74 -6.20
CA THR A 161 24.90 14.79 -5.96
C THR A 161 24.98 15.15 -4.46
N ASP A 162 25.83 16.05 -4.08
CA ASP A 162 25.93 16.63 -2.73
C ASP A 162 24.65 17.37 -2.29
N LYS A 163 23.79 17.75 -3.25
CA LYS A 163 22.47 18.34 -3.01
C LYS A 163 21.37 17.30 -2.80
N THR A 164 21.62 16.03 -3.06
CA THR A 164 20.61 14.98 -2.91
C THR A 164 20.32 14.73 -1.43
N ARG A 165 19.07 14.92 -1.03
CA ARG A 165 18.59 14.71 0.35
C ARG A 165 17.85 13.39 0.50
N PHE A 166 17.22 12.94 -0.58
CA PHE A 166 16.31 11.81 -0.53
C PHE A 166 16.41 11.01 -1.84
N ILE A 167 16.38 9.69 -1.74
CA ILE A 167 16.27 8.76 -2.86
C ILE A 167 15.09 7.85 -2.58
N TYR A 168 14.16 7.76 -3.53
CA TYR A 168 13.00 6.89 -3.43
C TYR A 168 13.09 5.72 -4.40
N ILE A 169 12.95 4.51 -3.86
CA ILE A 169 12.96 3.26 -4.62
C ILE A 169 11.70 2.48 -4.25
N CYS A 170 10.83 2.20 -5.22
CA CYS A 170 9.67 1.32 -5.06
C CYS A 170 10.05 -0.07 -5.57
N ASN A 171 10.19 -1.05 -4.70
CA ASN A 171 10.67 -2.37 -5.09
C ASN A 171 9.86 -3.49 -4.38
N PRO A 172 9.03 -4.23 -5.12
CA PRO A 172 8.69 -4.12 -6.56
C PRO A 172 8.01 -2.81 -6.95
N ASN A 173 8.26 -2.34 -8.18
CA ASN A 173 7.80 -1.03 -8.64
C ASN A 173 6.30 -0.98 -8.95
N ASN A 174 5.63 0.08 -8.60
CA ASN A 174 4.28 0.41 -9.01
C ASN A 174 4.35 1.67 -9.92
N PRO A 175 4.00 1.60 -11.23
CA PRO A 175 2.98 0.71 -11.80
C PRO A 175 3.49 -0.52 -12.55
N THR A 176 4.78 -0.71 -12.73
CA THR A 176 5.33 -1.69 -13.70
C THR A 176 5.32 -3.13 -13.21
N GLY A 177 5.37 -3.36 -11.90
CA GLY A 177 5.44 -4.70 -11.31
C GLY A 177 6.82 -5.35 -11.39
N THR A 178 7.85 -4.61 -11.86
CA THR A 178 9.22 -5.09 -11.96
C THR A 178 9.92 -5.09 -10.62
N VAL A 179 10.88 -5.98 -10.45
CA VAL A 179 11.74 -6.08 -9.25
C VAL A 179 13.19 -5.84 -9.63
N ILE A 180 13.91 -5.12 -8.77
CA ILE A 180 15.35 -4.89 -8.91
C ILE A 180 16.10 -6.15 -8.45
N ASN A 181 17.21 -6.48 -9.12
CA ASN A 181 18.09 -7.53 -8.66
C ASN A 181 18.62 -7.20 -7.23
N ASP A 182 18.61 -8.17 -6.33
CA ASP A 182 18.97 -7.96 -4.94
C ASP A 182 20.40 -7.44 -4.76
N VAL A 183 21.36 -7.99 -5.49
CA VAL A 183 22.76 -7.57 -5.43
C VAL A 183 22.91 -6.11 -5.88
N ASP A 184 22.23 -5.74 -6.97
CA ASP A 184 22.30 -4.38 -7.52
C ASP A 184 21.67 -3.37 -6.57
N LEU A 185 20.51 -3.71 -5.98
CA LEU A 185 19.84 -2.85 -5.00
C LEU A 185 20.71 -2.65 -3.75
N ARG A 186 21.29 -3.71 -3.21
CA ARG A 186 22.18 -3.65 -2.04
C ARG A 186 23.43 -2.83 -2.31
N ASN A 187 24.04 -2.99 -3.49
CA ASN A 187 25.20 -2.20 -3.89
C ASN A 187 24.83 -0.71 -4.03
N PHE A 188 23.66 -0.40 -4.59
CA PHE A 188 23.15 0.97 -4.69
C PHE A 188 22.96 1.59 -3.30
N ILE A 189 22.33 0.86 -2.38
CA ILE A 189 22.12 1.29 -0.99
C ILE A 189 23.48 1.56 -0.31
N LYS A 190 24.42 0.62 -0.37
CA LYS A 190 25.77 0.76 0.22
C LYS A 190 26.49 2.00 -0.28
N LYS A 191 26.35 2.31 -1.56
CA LYS A 191 27.01 3.45 -2.19
C LYS A 191 26.42 4.79 -1.74
N HIS A 192 25.09 4.91 -1.62
CA HIS A 192 24.41 6.19 -1.48
C HIS A 192 23.84 6.47 -0.08
N ALA A 193 23.57 5.45 0.74
CA ALA A 193 23.09 5.63 2.11
C ALA A 193 24.02 6.45 3.03
N PRO A 194 25.34 6.50 2.83
CA PRO A 194 26.20 7.40 3.62
C PRO A 194 25.87 8.89 3.46
N THR A 195 25.35 9.32 2.31
CA THR A 195 25.18 10.74 1.96
C THR A 195 23.73 11.21 1.88
N ALA A 196 22.80 10.34 1.51
CA ALA A 196 21.39 10.67 1.33
C ALA A 196 20.48 9.68 2.12
N TYR A 197 19.29 10.13 2.51
CA TYR A 197 18.27 9.20 2.96
C TYR A 197 17.78 8.36 1.78
N ILE A 198 17.68 7.05 1.97
CA ILE A 198 17.13 6.13 0.97
C ILE A 198 15.87 5.50 1.59
N VAL A 199 14.75 5.65 0.90
CA VAL A 199 13.54 4.91 1.22
C VAL A 199 13.34 3.81 0.18
N VAL A 200 13.28 2.57 0.65
CA VAL A 200 12.85 1.42 -0.14
C VAL A 200 11.42 1.10 0.26
N ASP A 201 10.49 1.36 -0.66
CA ASP A 201 9.07 1.03 -0.49
C ASP A 201 8.83 -0.42 -0.90
N GLU A 202 8.70 -1.28 0.09
CA GLU A 202 8.53 -2.72 -0.05
C GLU A 202 7.05 -3.15 0.04
N ALA A 203 6.11 -2.33 -0.45
CA ALA A 203 4.69 -2.63 -0.35
C ALA A 203 4.25 -3.94 -1.03
N TYR A 204 5.04 -4.49 -1.95
CA TYR A 204 4.71 -5.69 -2.73
C TYR A 204 5.71 -6.83 -2.56
N THR A 205 6.68 -6.71 -1.67
CA THR A 205 7.78 -7.68 -1.48
C THR A 205 7.27 -9.08 -1.15
N GLU A 206 6.15 -9.18 -0.43
CA GLU A 206 5.55 -10.47 -0.06
C GLU A 206 4.96 -11.24 -1.25
N TYR A 207 4.63 -10.57 -2.37
CA TYR A 207 4.23 -11.23 -3.61
C TYR A 207 5.42 -11.73 -4.43
N ALA A 208 6.55 -11.03 -4.36
CA ALA A 208 7.79 -11.41 -5.01
C ALA A 208 8.60 -12.36 -4.13
N ASP A 209 9.41 -13.24 -4.73
CA ASP A 209 10.40 -14.02 -3.98
C ASP A 209 11.72 -13.20 -3.83
N ALA A 210 11.59 -11.92 -3.51
CA ALA A 210 12.71 -11.02 -3.32
C ALA A 210 12.95 -10.79 -1.81
N PRO A 211 14.21 -10.86 -1.35
CA PRO A 211 14.51 -10.57 0.05
C PRO A 211 14.26 -9.09 0.37
N SER A 212 13.87 -8.81 1.60
CA SER A 212 13.83 -7.46 2.13
C SER A 212 15.25 -6.93 2.32
N VAL A 213 15.44 -5.61 2.20
CA VAL A 213 16.71 -4.97 2.55
C VAL A 213 16.76 -4.50 4.01
N SER A 214 15.83 -4.96 4.84
CA SER A 214 15.75 -4.58 6.26
C SER A 214 16.94 -5.04 7.10
N ASP A 215 17.66 -6.06 6.67
CA ASP A 215 18.90 -6.51 7.28
C ASP A 215 20.05 -5.47 7.18
N LEU A 216 20.00 -4.57 6.21
CA LEU A 216 20.97 -3.49 6.04
C LEU A 216 20.74 -2.30 7.00
N ILE A 217 19.63 -2.26 7.73
CA ILE A 217 19.30 -1.14 8.62
C ILE A 217 20.35 -0.97 9.72
N SER A 218 20.90 -2.06 10.24
CA SER A 218 21.94 -2.00 11.28
C SER A 218 23.22 -1.31 10.81
N GLU A 219 23.52 -1.38 9.50
CA GLU A 219 24.72 -0.82 8.88
C GLU A 219 24.50 0.62 8.41
N PHE A 220 23.29 0.96 7.88
CA PHE A 220 23.02 2.23 7.24
C PHE A 220 21.96 3.07 7.96
N PRO A 221 22.38 4.13 8.72
CA PRO A 221 21.43 4.95 9.49
C PRO A 221 20.46 5.76 8.62
N ASN A 222 20.79 5.98 7.35
CA ASN A 222 19.93 6.72 6.41
C ASN A 222 19.02 5.80 5.58
N LEU A 223 19.05 4.47 5.79
CA LEU A 223 18.14 3.54 5.14
C LEU A 223 16.82 3.46 5.90
N ILE A 224 15.73 3.58 5.17
CA ILE A 224 14.35 3.42 5.65
C ILE A 224 13.66 2.38 4.77
N VAL A 225 13.10 1.35 5.35
CA VAL A 225 12.25 0.39 4.65
C VAL A 225 10.80 0.67 5.02
N ALA A 226 9.96 0.95 4.03
CA ALA A 226 8.54 1.20 4.23
C ALA A 226 7.72 -0.05 3.88
N LYS A 227 6.85 -0.49 4.79
CA LYS A 227 6.01 -1.68 4.64
C LYS A 227 4.54 -1.37 4.93
N THR A 228 3.63 -2.20 4.39
CA THR A 228 2.19 -1.97 4.52
C THR A 228 1.41 -3.27 4.66
N PHE A 229 0.31 -3.21 5.40
CA PHE A 229 -0.67 -4.30 5.45
C PHE A 229 -1.77 -4.18 4.38
N SER A 230 -1.69 -3.16 3.53
CA SER A 230 -2.70 -2.88 2.49
C SER A 230 -2.73 -3.92 1.35
N LYS A 231 -1.64 -4.69 1.14
CA LYS A 231 -1.47 -5.53 -0.06
C LYS A 231 -1.69 -7.00 0.28
N ILE A 232 -0.65 -7.80 0.46
CA ILE A 232 -0.79 -9.25 0.69
C ILE A 232 -1.71 -9.59 1.87
N TYR A 233 -1.70 -8.77 2.91
CA TYR A 233 -2.52 -8.98 4.10
C TYR A 233 -4.00 -8.61 3.94
N GLY A 234 -4.41 -7.99 2.81
CA GLY A 234 -5.80 -7.65 2.52
C GLY A 234 -6.41 -6.55 3.38
N MET A 235 -5.61 -5.65 3.95
CA MET A 235 -6.04 -4.66 4.95
C MET A 235 -5.94 -3.21 4.44
N ALA A 236 -6.19 -2.97 3.16
CA ALA A 236 -6.07 -1.62 2.57
C ALA A 236 -6.93 -0.58 3.29
N GLY A 237 -8.15 -0.93 3.68
CA GLY A 237 -9.07 -0.05 4.40
C GLY A 237 -8.71 0.17 5.87
N LEU A 238 -7.91 -0.70 6.47
CA LEU A 238 -7.51 -0.58 7.89
C LEU A 238 -6.37 0.40 8.13
N ARG A 239 -5.69 0.83 7.09
CA ARG A 239 -4.65 1.86 7.15
C ARG A 239 -3.54 1.56 8.15
N VAL A 240 -2.87 0.40 8.06
CA VAL A 240 -1.70 0.05 8.86
C VAL A 240 -0.48 -0.14 7.97
N GLY A 241 0.64 0.42 8.41
CA GLY A 241 1.95 0.23 7.84
C GLY A 241 3.02 0.60 8.86
N TYR A 242 4.25 0.41 8.50
CA TYR A 242 5.38 0.71 9.38
C TYR A 242 6.64 1.07 8.59
N ALA A 243 7.51 1.82 9.23
CA ALA A 243 8.90 2.00 8.81
C ALA A 243 9.82 1.15 9.67
N LEU A 244 10.89 0.68 9.03
CA LEU A 244 12.06 0.08 9.68
C LEU A 244 13.26 0.99 9.38
N ALA A 245 13.96 1.41 10.42
CA ALA A 245 15.18 2.22 10.31
C ALA A 245 15.97 2.15 11.62
N GLN A 246 17.16 2.72 11.67
CA GLN A 246 17.88 2.87 12.95
C GLN A 246 17.11 3.77 13.93
N GLU A 247 17.28 3.55 15.22
CA GLU A 247 16.57 4.27 16.30
C GLU A 247 16.62 5.79 16.14
N ALA A 248 17.76 6.35 15.80
CA ALA A 248 17.91 7.80 15.59
C ALA A 248 17.02 8.32 14.46
N THR A 249 16.92 7.56 13.37
CA THR A 249 16.07 7.89 12.22
C THR A 249 14.60 7.72 12.57
N ILE A 250 14.21 6.67 13.29
CA ILE A 250 12.85 6.49 13.81
C ILE A 250 12.46 7.64 14.73
N THR A 251 13.34 8.04 15.65
CA THR A 251 13.12 9.16 16.55
C THR A 251 12.91 10.47 15.79
N LEU A 252 13.70 10.70 14.75
CA LEU A 252 13.55 11.88 13.90
C LEU A 252 12.23 11.87 13.12
N MET A 253 11.88 10.77 12.48
CA MET A 253 10.61 10.61 11.76
C MET A 253 9.40 10.81 12.69
N SER A 254 9.46 10.29 13.92
CA SER A 254 8.36 10.37 14.88
C SER A 254 7.99 11.80 15.30
N LYS A 255 8.91 12.76 15.19
CA LYS A 255 8.64 14.19 15.46
C LYS A 255 7.59 14.79 14.53
N TYR A 256 7.39 14.19 13.35
CA TYR A 256 6.40 14.63 12.37
C TYR A 256 5.04 13.95 12.52
N GLN A 257 4.91 12.98 13.41
CA GLN A 257 3.60 12.45 13.80
C GLN A 257 2.99 13.34 14.90
N ALA A 258 1.71 13.64 14.80
CA ALA A 258 1.01 14.42 15.83
C ALA A 258 1.09 13.75 17.21
N TRP A 259 1.09 12.44 17.22
CA TRP A 259 1.36 11.59 18.37
C TRP A 259 2.08 10.32 17.88
N ALA A 260 3.31 10.13 18.31
CA ALA A 260 4.17 9.05 17.82
C ALA A 260 3.51 7.67 17.95
N ASN A 261 3.41 6.96 16.82
CA ASN A 261 2.80 5.64 16.66
C ASN A 261 1.29 5.55 16.98
N ALA A 262 0.62 6.61 17.43
CA ALA A 262 -0.76 6.53 17.95
C ALA A 262 -1.84 6.88 16.92
N GLY A 263 -1.49 7.10 15.66
CA GLY A 263 -2.44 7.41 14.58
C GLY A 263 -3.29 6.23 14.10
N VAL A 264 -3.02 5.00 14.59
CA VAL A 264 -3.72 3.77 14.18
C VAL A 264 -4.74 3.32 15.23
N SER A 265 -5.88 2.77 14.79
CA SER A 265 -6.94 2.31 15.70
C SER A 265 -6.61 0.96 16.33
N ASN A 266 -7.26 0.65 17.48
CA ASN A 266 -7.16 -0.67 18.13
C ASN A 266 -7.49 -1.81 17.15
N VAL A 267 -8.56 -1.65 16.39
CA VAL A 267 -9.04 -2.63 15.42
C VAL A 267 -7.98 -2.90 14.35
N SER A 268 -7.38 -1.84 13.84
CA SER A 268 -6.35 -1.92 12.78
C SER A 268 -5.07 -2.58 13.28
N VAL A 269 -4.60 -2.21 14.47
CA VAL A 269 -3.36 -2.78 15.06
C VAL A 269 -3.55 -4.25 15.42
N ALA A 270 -4.70 -4.62 16.00
CA ALA A 270 -5.01 -6.00 16.33
C ALA A 270 -5.06 -6.89 15.08
N ALA A 271 -5.69 -6.40 14.00
CA ALA A 271 -5.71 -7.10 12.73
C ALA A 271 -4.30 -7.29 12.16
N ALA A 272 -3.48 -6.24 12.19
CA ALA A 272 -2.11 -6.29 11.66
C ALA A 272 -1.24 -7.26 12.46
N LEU A 273 -1.35 -7.26 13.80
CA LEU A 273 -0.62 -8.17 14.67
C LEU A 273 -0.99 -9.64 14.38
N ALA A 274 -2.29 -9.94 14.26
CA ALA A 274 -2.78 -11.28 13.92
C ALA A 274 -2.36 -11.68 12.49
N GLY A 275 -2.51 -10.77 11.52
CA GLY A 275 -2.17 -11.02 10.12
C GLY A 275 -0.68 -11.25 9.90
N LEU A 276 0.20 -10.58 10.65
CA LEU A 276 1.65 -10.77 10.56
C LEU A 276 2.07 -12.22 10.86
N SER A 277 1.36 -12.91 11.73
CA SER A 277 1.62 -14.30 12.09
C SER A 277 0.95 -15.32 11.17
N ASP A 278 -0.01 -14.90 10.32
CA ASP A 278 -0.80 -15.80 9.46
C ASP A 278 -0.14 -16.02 8.11
N LYS A 279 1.00 -16.72 8.13
CA LYS A 279 1.72 -17.06 6.90
C LYS A 279 0.86 -17.86 5.92
N ALA A 280 0.03 -18.78 6.42
CA ALA A 280 -0.79 -19.64 5.57
C ALA A 280 -1.78 -18.83 4.71
N HIS A 281 -2.36 -17.74 5.27
CA HIS A 281 -3.22 -16.84 4.51
C HIS A 281 -2.44 -16.09 3.42
N CYS A 282 -1.26 -15.58 3.75
CA CYS A 282 -0.39 -14.90 2.78
C CYS A 282 0.03 -15.85 1.63
N ASP A 283 0.43 -17.07 1.96
CA ASP A 283 0.80 -18.08 0.95
C ASP A 283 -0.38 -18.42 0.04
N LYS A 284 -1.59 -18.57 0.60
CA LYS A 284 -2.82 -18.79 -0.18
C LYS A 284 -3.13 -17.61 -1.11
N ALA A 285 -3.03 -16.39 -0.61
CA ALA A 285 -3.25 -15.17 -1.40
C ALA A 285 -2.21 -15.06 -2.54
N LYS A 286 -0.93 -15.36 -2.26
CA LYS A 286 0.13 -15.39 -3.28
C LYS A 286 -0.14 -16.43 -4.36
N MET A 287 -0.50 -17.66 -3.98
CA MET A 287 -0.85 -18.73 -4.94
C MET A 287 -2.07 -18.38 -5.80
N GLY A 288 -3.10 -17.78 -5.18
CA GLY A 288 -4.28 -17.30 -5.90
C GLY A 288 -3.92 -16.20 -6.90
N ASN A 289 -3.12 -15.23 -6.47
CA ASN A 289 -2.62 -14.15 -7.32
C ASN A 289 -1.82 -14.68 -8.52
N GLU A 290 -0.97 -15.67 -8.33
CA GLU A 290 -0.19 -16.26 -9.43
C GLU A 290 -1.07 -16.92 -10.49
N LYS A 291 -2.09 -17.68 -10.09
CA LYS A 291 -3.05 -18.29 -11.04
C LYS A 291 -3.76 -17.21 -11.86
N VAL A 292 -4.21 -16.16 -11.20
CA VAL A 292 -4.90 -15.05 -11.85
C VAL A 292 -3.95 -14.26 -12.77
N ARG A 293 -2.70 -14.09 -12.36
CA ARG A 293 -1.68 -13.45 -13.19
C ARG A 293 -1.45 -14.21 -14.50
N LEU A 294 -1.23 -15.52 -14.41
CA LEU A 294 -1.04 -16.37 -15.59
C LEU A 294 -2.25 -16.34 -16.53
N PHE A 295 -3.47 -16.38 -15.99
CA PHE A 295 -4.70 -16.20 -16.76
C PHE A 295 -4.71 -14.85 -17.49
N THR A 296 -4.42 -13.78 -16.77
CA THR A 296 -4.43 -12.40 -17.31
C THR A 296 -3.35 -12.21 -18.39
N GLU A 297 -2.16 -12.78 -18.21
CA GLU A 297 -1.11 -12.79 -19.23
C GLU A 297 -1.60 -13.48 -20.53
N GLY A 298 -2.32 -14.61 -20.40
CA GLY A 298 -2.94 -15.29 -21.52
C GLY A 298 -3.92 -14.40 -22.28
N VAL A 299 -4.78 -13.72 -21.55
CA VAL A 299 -5.77 -12.77 -22.11
C VAL A 299 -5.10 -11.61 -22.84
N LEU A 300 -4.06 -10.99 -22.25
CA LEU A 300 -3.32 -9.91 -22.88
C LEU A 300 -2.59 -10.36 -24.15
N LYS A 301 -2.00 -11.58 -24.15
CA LYS A 301 -1.38 -12.19 -25.34
C LYS A 301 -2.41 -12.46 -26.44
N GLU A 302 -3.57 -13.03 -26.11
CA GLU A 302 -4.69 -13.25 -27.04
C GLU A 302 -5.07 -11.96 -27.78
N ARG A 303 -5.02 -10.82 -27.08
CA ARG A 303 -5.36 -9.49 -27.63
C ARG A 303 -4.16 -8.73 -28.18
N SER A 304 -3.00 -9.35 -28.30
CA SER A 304 -1.75 -8.72 -28.78
C SER A 304 -1.37 -7.46 -28.02
N LEU A 305 -1.72 -7.38 -26.73
CA LEU A 305 -1.36 -6.29 -25.84
C LEU A 305 0.00 -6.59 -25.19
N GLU A 306 0.99 -5.76 -25.50
CA GLU A 306 2.31 -5.86 -24.91
C GLU A 306 2.25 -5.49 -23.44
N TYR A 307 2.71 -6.37 -22.55
CA TYR A 307 2.71 -6.15 -21.10
C TYR A 307 4.09 -6.32 -20.48
N VAL A 308 4.27 -5.69 -19.32
CA VAL A 308 5.48 -5.83 -18.50
C VAL A 308 5.30 -7.05 -17.59
N PRO A 309 6.24 -8.02 -17.58
CA PRO A 309 6.19 -9.13 -16.63
C PRO A 309 6.16 -8.62 -15.18
N SER A 310 5.17 -9.05 -14.42
CA SER A 310 4.91 -8.55 -13.07
C SER A 310 5.13 -9.63 -12.01
N VAL A 311 5.69 -9.23 -10.87
CA VAL A 311 5.78 -10.05 -9.66
C VAL A 311 4.80 -9.59 -8.56
N THR A 312 3.86 -8.71 -8.91
CA THR A 312 2.93 -8.07 -7.96
C THR A 312 1.49 -8.55 -8.14
N ASN A 313 0.55 -7.91 -7.46
CA ASN A 313 -0.89 -8.16 -7.65
C ASN A 313 -1.55 -7.22 -8.68
N PHE A 314 -0.81 -6.84 -9.71
CA PHE A 314 -1.31 -6.05 -10.84
C PHE A 314 -0.47 -6.30 -12.10
N MET A 315 -1.03 -5.97 -13.26
CA MET A 315 -0.36 -6.00 -14.55
C MET A 315 -0.34 -4.62 -15.17
N PHE A 316 0.77 -4.30 -15.86
CA PHE A 316 0.97 -3.04 -16.57
C PHE A 316 1.22 -3.34 -18.05
N PHE A 317 0.40 -2.76 -18.93
CA PHE A 317 0.43 -3.10 -20.34
C PHE A 317 0.19 -1.88 -21.25
N ASN A 318 0.71 -1.97 -22.47
CA ASN A 318 0.69 -0.91 -23.46
C ASN A 318 -0.66 -0.84 -24.17
N VAL A 319 -1.27 0.35 -24.18
CA VAL A 319 -2.53 0.66 -24.88
C VAL A 319 -2.37 1.86 -25.82
N HIS A 320 -1.14 2.24 -26.14
CA HIS A 320 -0.85 3.45 -26.92
C HIS A 320 -1.41 3.43 -28.35
N HIS A 321 -1.49 2.24 -28.94
CA HIS A 321 -2.05 2.04 -30.29
C HIS A 321 -3.56 2.15 -30.35
N LEU A 322 -4.26 2.13 -29.20
CA LEU A 322 -5.70 2.29 -29.16
C LEU A 322 -6.09 3.78 -29.26
N ASN A 323 -7.04 4.08 -30.15
CA ASN A 323 -7.47 5.44 -30.45
C ASN A 323 -8.57 5.95 -29.49
N PHE A 324 -8.67 5.38 -28.29
CA PHE A 324 -9.67 5.74 -27.30
C PHE A 324 -9.05 5.73 -25.87
N ASP A 325 -9.81 6.26 -24.91
CA ASP A 325 -9.47 6.15 -23.48
C ASP A 325 -9.83 4.75 -22.98
N PHE A 326 -8.80 3.93 -22.75
CA PHE A 326 -8.97 2.52 -22.40
C PHE A 326 -9.75 2.34 -21.08
N ALA A 327 -9.43 3.11 -20.04
CA ALA A 327 -10.12 2.99 -18.77
C ALA A 327 -11.58 3.44 -18.86
N ALA A 328 -11.86 4.51 -19.61
CA ALA A 328 -13.22 4.98 -19.84
C ALA A 328 -14.05 3.97 -20.64
N GLU A 329 -13.44 3.28 -21.63
CA GLU A 329 -14.13 2.25 -22.40
C GLU A 329 -14.43 1.02 -21.54
N MET A 330 -13.46 0.54 -20.76
CA MET A 330 -13.67 -0.57 -19.82
C MET A 330 -14.75 -0.26 -18.76
N ALA A 331 -14.83 1.01 -18.33
CA ALA A 331 -15.85 1.44 -17.37
C ALA A 331 -17.28 1.30 -17.91
N LYS A 332 -17.50 1.42 -19.24
CA LYS A 332 -18.82 1.16 -19.86
C LYS A 332 -19.25 -0.31 -19.72
N HIS A 333 -18.29 -1.19 -19.48
CA HIS A 333 -18.50 -2.61 -19.21
C HIS A 333 -18.41 -2.96 -17.72
N ASN A 334 -18.60 -1.97 -16.82
CA ASN A 334 -18.51 -2.12 -15.37
C ASN A 334 -17.15 -2.61 -14.87
N VAL A 335 -16.04 -2.34 -15.57
CA VAL A 335 -14.69 -2.70 -15.16
C VAL A 335 -13.86 -1.44 -14.92
N LEU A 336 -13.52 -1.15 -13.66
CA LEU A 336 -12.77 0.03 -13.26
C LEU A 336 -11.29 -0.31 -13.08
N LEU A 337 -10.45 0.26 -13.95
CA LEU A 337 -9.00 0.14 -13.92
C LEU A 337 -8.33 1.52 -14.06
N ARG A 338 -7.01 1.60 -14.24
CA ARG A 338 -6.30 2.88 -14.33
C ARG A 338 -5.51 3.03 -15.62
N ASN A 339 -5.66 4.19 -16.28
CA ASN A 339 -4.72 4.65 -17.29
C ASN A 339 -3.44 5.22 -16.66
N TRP A 340 -2.36 5.12 -17.40
CA TRP A 340 -1.06 5.70 -17.09
C TRP A 340 -0.43 6.29 -18.35
N GLU A 341 0.41 7.29 -18.15
CA GLU A 341 1.31 7.79 -19.20
C GLU A 341 2.75 7.67 -18.72
N ALA A 342 3.61 7.17 -19.60
CA ALA A 342 5.03 7.05 -19.36
C ALA A 342 5.80 7.20 -20.66
N ALA A 343 6.83 8.05 -20.68
CA ALA A 343 7.67 8.32 -21.85
C ALA A 343 6.85 8.62 -23.14
N GLY A 344 5.76 9.38 -23.02
CA GLY A 344 4.86 9.75 -24.13
C GLY A 344 3.98 8.62 -24.68
N LYS A 345 3.93 7.47 -24.00
CA LYS A 345 3.08 6.34 -24.36
C LYS A 345 1.95 6.14 -23.34
N LYS A 346 0.81 5.64 -23.83
CA LYS A 346 -0.34 5.28 -22.98
C LYS A 346 -0.24 3.83 -22.52
N TYR A 347 -0.50 3.63 -21.26
CA TYR A 347 -0.54 2.31 -20.62
C TYR A 347 -1.82 2.18 -19.79
N ALA A 348 -2.17 0.94 -19.47
CA ALA A 348 -3.18 0.63 -18.47
C ALA A 348 -2.56 -0.23 -17.36
N ARG A 349 -3.06 -0.06 -16.13
CA ARG A 349 -2.75 -0.95 -15.02
C ARG A 349 -4.04 -1.57 -14.50
N VAL A 350 -4.07 -2.89 -14.49
CA VAL A 350 -5.15 -3.70 -13.94
C VAL A 350 -4.67 -4.40 -12.67
N SER A 351 -5.40 -4.27 -11.58
CA SER A 351 -5.17 -5.08 -10.37
C SER A 351 -5.66 -6.51 -10.63
N LEU A 352 -4.99 -7.49 -10.05
CA LEU A 352 -5.41 -8.89 -10.14
C LEU A 352 -6.49 -9.13 -9.07
N GLY A 353 -7.73 -9.23 -9.53
CA GLY A 353 -8.89 -9.56 -8.74
C GLY A 353 -9.04 -11.06 -8.46
N THR A 354 -10.25 -11.51 -8.14
CA THR A 354 -10.55 -12.95 -8.15
C THR A 354 -10.55 -13.50 -9.57
N MET A 355 -10.55 -14.82 -9.73
CA MET A 355 -10.62 -15.42 -11.07
C MET A 355 -11.89 -14.99 -11.80
N GLU A 356 -13.00 -14.91 -11.10
CA GLU A 356 -14.29 -14.49 -11.63
C GLU A 356 -14.24 -13.03 -12.11
N GLU A 357 -13.67 -12.12 -11.30
CA GLU A 357 -13.48 -10.73 -11.70
C GLU A 357 -12.57 -10.60 -12.94
N MET A 358 -11.53 -11.41 -13.04
CA MET A 358 -10.63 -11.37 -14.20
C MET A 358 -11.23 -12.06 -15.44
N GLN A 359 -12.17 -12.98 -15.30
CA GLN A 359 -12.97 -13.48 -16.41
C GLN A 359 -13.86 -12.40 -17.01
N VAL A 360 -14.53 -11.59 -16.16
CA VAL A 360 -15.32 -10.44 -16.62
C VAL A 360 -14.43 -9.37 -17.26
N PHE A 361 -13.23 -9.11 -16.72
CA PHE A 361 -12.23 -8.27 -17.38
C PHE A 361 -11.89 -8.78 -18.78
N ALA A 362 -11.63 -10.08 -18.92
CA ALA A 362 -11.29 -10.71 -20.19
C ALA A 362 -12.43 -10.61 -21.22
N GLU A 363 -13.68 -10.87 -20.81
CA GLU A 363 -14.85 -10.74 -21.67
C GLU A 363 -15.07 -9.30 -22.11
N SER A 364 -14.90 -8.33 -21.21
CA SER A 364 -15.00 -6.92 -21.51
C SER A 364 -13.91 -6.46 -22.48
N LEU A 365 -12.67 -6.93 -22.27
CA LEU A 365 -11.55 -6.63 -23.14
C LEU A 365 -11.78 -7.18 -24.57
N ARG A 366 -12.37 -8.37 -24.72
CA ARG A 366 -12.70 -8.95 -26.03
C ARG A 366 -13.73 -8.14 -26.82
N LYS A 367 -14.53 -7.32 -26.14
CA LYS A 367 -15.55 -6.46 -26.79
C LYS A 367 -14.99 -5.15 -27.31
N ILE A 368 -13.85 -4.69 -26.77
CA ILE A 368 -13.36 -3.33 -27.04
C ILE A 368 -11.98 -3.27 -27.74
N ALA A 369 -11.21 -4.35 -27.72
CA ALA A 369 -9.84 -4.35 -28.27
C ALA A 369 -9.57 -5.55 -29.18
#